data_c3b23c9d99d90f0105e488b162e2d3ba
#
_entry.id   c3b23c9d99d90f0105e488b162e2d3ba
#
_cell.length_a   1.000
_cell.length_b   1.000
_cell.length_c   1.000
_cell.angle_alpha   90.00
_cell.angle_beta   90.00
_cell.angle_gamma   90.00
#
_symmetry.space_group_name_H-M   'P 1'
#
loop_
_entity.id
_entity.type
_entity.pdbx_description
1 polymer ?
#
loop_
_entity_poly.entity_id
_entity_poly.type
_entity_poly.pdbx_seq_one_letter_code
_entity_poly.pdbx_strand_id
1 'polypeptide(L)'
;MPATRIGFIGLGHISIHAHLPGLQPLVEAGDVEFTAFCDISEEALATQGAAFGARATYTDHYEMFEREKLDAVYINLPPTLHTDQITIAADKGIGVFVEKPVSLDMDQAVEFSQQIHRAGIVSQVGFMSRYYSTADKVVKMLSERTPRHVQIAMFYSGKPVRWWTSRYEECGGSFVENTIHMVDLVRHFLGDIADVSAFYHWRARGEGPEMMNMPHVYDVNYRFACGVVGSAITSRVLTDAGDASRREVILVCDDSMIEWSVNRVMDNGETVFEEQVQGRAAFALQAQAFVAAVKAGDPSMMRSPYGPSLNSLAAVLGANASAERAGERLSLADIQSGKVAWNPRFCAGHGTPTLD
;
A
#
# COMPACT_ATOMS: atom_id res chain seq x y z
N MET A 1 -13.87 -20.62 19.41
CA MET A 1 -13.47 -19.34 20.02
C MET A 1 -14.55 -18.32 19.69
N PRO A 2 -14.73 -17.25 20.47
CA PRO A 2 -15.68 -16.21 20.10
C PRO A 2 -15.28 -15.56 18.77
N ALA A 3 -16.24 -14.94 18.07
CA ALA A 3 -15.98 -14.18 16.86
C ALA A 3 -15.05 -12.99 17.14
N THR A 4 -14.14 -12.70 16.21
CA THR A 4 -13.28 -11.51 16.28
C THR A 4 -14.11 -10.26 15.99
N ARG A 5 -14.13 -9.31 16.91
CA ARG A 5 -14.91 -8.06 16.83
C ARG A 5 -14.11 -7.04 16.06
N ILE A 6 -14.60 -6.70 14.87
CA ILE A 6 -13.88 -5.79 13.96
C ILE A 6 -14.64 -4.48 13.82
N GLY A 7 -13.90 -3.37 14.00
CA GLY A 7 -14.32 -2.03 13.63
C GLY A 7 -13.76 -1.61 12.27
N PHE A 8 -14.49 -0.73 11.57
CA PHE A 8 -14.03 -0.10 10.33
C PHE A 8 -14.05 1.42 10.48
N ILE A 9 -12.96 2.09 10.09
CA ILE A 9 -12.88 3.54 9.96
C ILE A 9 -12.63 3.87 8.50
N GLY A 10 -13.60 4.54 7.86
CA GLY A 10 -13.64 4.81 6.44
C GLY A 10 -14.34 3.72 5.65
N LEU A 11 -15.51 4.07 5.09
CA LEU A 11 -16.33 3.21 4.23
C LEU A 11 -16.21 3.60 2.76
N GLY A 12 -15.02 4.04 2.36
CA GLY A 12 -14.70 4.37 0.99
C GLY A 12 -14.64 3.14 0.07
N HIS A 13 -14.25 3.38 -1.19
CA HIS A 13 -14.24 2.35 -2.25
C HIS A 13 -13.49 1.06 -1.85
N ILE A 14 -12.33 1.18 -1.18
CA ILE A 14 -11.53 0.00 -0.84
C ILE A 14 -12.22 -0.88 0.21
N SER A 15 -12.88 -0.26 1.19
CA SER A 15 -13.67 -0.97 2.20
C SER A 15 -14.81 -1.75 1.54
N ILE A 16 -15.62 -1.06 0.74
CA ILE A 16 -16.86 -1.60 0.15
C ILE A 16 -16.57 -2.69 -0.88
N HIS A 17 -15.53 -2.49 -1.67
CA HIS A 17 -15.26 -3.38 -2.79
C HIS A 17 -14.16 -4.40 -2.56
N ALA A 18 -13.42 -4.36 -1.44
CA ALA A 18 -12.35 -5.29 -1.17
C ALA A 18 -12.39 -5.86 0.26
N HIS A 19 -12.25 -5.01 1.28
CA HIS A 19 -12.08 -5.52 2.65
C HIS A 19 -13.35 -6.14 3.22
N LEU A 20 -14.50 -5.46 3.14
CA LEU A 20 -15.77 -6.00 3.62
C LEU A 20 -16.16 -7.30 2.88
N PRO A 21 -16.14 -7.36 1.53
CA PRO A 21 -16.35 -8.63 0.83
C PRO A 21 -15.29 -9.69 1.12
N GLY A 22 -14.02 -9.30 1.37
CA GLY A 22 -12.95 -10.24 1.72
C GLY A 22 -13.12 -10.88 3.09
N LEU A 23 -13.76 -10.18 4.03
CA LEU A 23 -14.09 -10.67 5.37
C LEU A 23 -15.42 -11.43 5.42
N GLN A 24 -16.30 -11.25 4.44
CA GLN A 24 -17.66 -11.82 4.45
C GLN A 24 -17.68 -13.36 4.68
N PRO A 25 -16.81 -14.17 4.06
CA PRO A 25 -16.77 -15.61 4.35
C PRO A 25 -16.45 -15.93 5.81
N LEU A 26 -15.67 -15.11 6.50
CA LEU A 26 -15.36 -15.26 7.92
C LEU A 26 -16.54 -14.83 8.81
N VAL A 27 -17.31 -13.85 8.38
CA VAL A 27 -18.56 -13.47 9.06
C VAL A 27 -19.59 -14.59 8.95
N GLU A 28 -19.78 -15.15 7.76
CA GLU A 28 -20.69 -16.27 7.52
C GLU A 28 -20.30 -17.55 8.31
N ALA A 29 -18.99 -17.75 8.50
CA ALA A 29 -18.48 -18.83 9.34
C ALA A 29 -18.62 -18.57 10.86
N GLY A 30 -18.99 -17.35 11.26
CA GLY A 30 -19.05 -16.95 12.66
C GLY A 30 -17.68 -16.67 13.30
N ASP A 31 -16.65 -16.52 12.49
CA ASP A 31 -15.27 -16.21 12.92
C ASP A 31 -15.03 -14.71 13.13
N VAL A 32 -15.82 -13.87 12.48
CA VAL A 32 -15.75 -12.40 12.51
C VAL A 32 -17.13 -11.81 12.77
N GLU A 33 -17.16 -10.71 13.50
CA GLU A 33 -18.33 -9.86 13.69
C GLU A 33 -17.97 -8.43 13.28
N PHE A 34 -18.77 -7.82 12.40
CA PHE A 34 -18.68 -6.38 12.13
C PHE A 34 -19.35 -5.61 13.28
N THR A 35 -18.57 -5.28 14.28
CA THR A 35 -19.05 -4.66 15.51
C THR A 35 -19.43 -3.21 15.29
N ALA A 36 -18.60 -2.44 14.58
CA ALA A 36 -18.86 -1.02 14.36
C ALA A 36 -18.29 -0.50 13.04
N PHE A 37 -19.06 0.37 12.38
CA PHE A 37 -18.59 1.15 11.24
C PHE A 37 -18.55 2.63 11.59
N CYS A 38 -17.46 3.31 11.19
CA CYS A 38 -17.26 4.74 11.38
C CYS A 38 -16.94 5.41 10.04
N ASP A 39 -17.72 6.41 9.68
CA ASP A 39 -17.48 7.27 8.51
C ASP A 39 -18.16 8.63 8.73
N ILE A 40 -17.61 9.70 8.18
CA ILE A 40 -18.23 11.04 8.25
C ILE A 40 -19.54 11.14 7.45
N SER A 41 -19.77 10.21 6.51
CA SER A 41 -20.98 10.14 5.67
C SER A 41 -22.05 9.26 6.33
N GLU A 42 -23.10 9.88 6.84
CA GLU A 42 -24.28 9.17 7.37
C GLU A 42 -24.93 8.28 6.30
N GLU A 43 -24.91 8.70 5.03
CA GLU A 43 -25.43 7.90 3.91
C GLU A 43 -24.60 6.61 3.72
N ALA A 44 -23.28 6.71 3.76
CA ALA A 44 -22.41 5.55 3.67
C ALA A 44 -22.63 4.61 4.86
N LEU A 45 -22.76 5.14 6.07
CA LEU A 45 -23.06 4.37 7.28
C LEU A 45 -24.38 3.62 7.16
N ALA A 46 -25.46 4.29 6.76
CA ALA A 46 -26.77 3.68 6.59
C ALA A 46 -26.76 2.58 5.54
N THR A 47 -26.17 2.86 4.37
CA THR A 47 -26.12 1.91 3.24
C THR A 47 -25.24 0.70 3.54
N GLN A 48 -24.01 0.92 3.99
CA GLN A 48 -23.06 -0.15 4.21
C GLN A 48 -23.33 -0.90 5.53
N GLY A 49 -23.80 -0.19 6.56
CA GLY A 49 -24.24 -0.81 7.80
C GLY A 49 -25.34 -1.84 7.57
N ALA A 50 -26.35 -1.51 6.75
CA ALA A 50 -27.43 -2.43 6.38
C ALA A 50 -26.93 -3.56 5.47
N ALA A 51 -26.06 -3.25 4.48
CA ALA A 51 -25.59 -4.23 3.50
C ALA A 51 -24.67 -5.32 4.12
N PHE A 52 -23.82 -4.95 5.08
CA PHE A 52 -22.85 -5.84 5.70
C PHE A 52 -23.18 -6.23 7.14
N GLY A 53 -24.25 -5.68 7.72
CA GLY A 53 -24.75 -6.09 9.05
C GLY A 53 -23.89 -5.59 10.21
N ALA A 54 -23.40 -4.34 10.15
CA ALA A 54 -22.71 -3.71 11.28
C ALA A 54 -23.66 -3.55 12.47
N ARG A 55 -23.20 -3.87 13.69
CA ARG A 55 -24.02 -3.74 14.91
C ARG A 55 -24.26 -2.31 15.35
N ALA A 56 -23.26 -1.45 15.11
CA ALA A 56 -23.33 -0.02 15.44
C ALA A 56 -22.66 0.82 14.35
N THR A 57 -23.06 2.09 14.27
CA THR A 57 -22.50 3.07 13.33
C THR A 57 -22.17 4.36 14.04
N TYR A 58 -21.07 5.01 13.66
CA TYR A 58 -20.53 6.21 14.30
C TYR A 58 -20.06 7.20 13.24
N THR A 59 -20.24 8.49 13.48
CA THR A 59 -19.62 9.55 12.66
C THR A 59 -18.31 10.04 13.26
N ASP A 60 -17.98 9.59 14.47
CA ASP A 60 -16.78 9.94 15.23
C ASP A 60 -16.09 8.66 15.73
N HIS A 61 -14.80 8.49 15.36
CA HIS A 61 -14.03 7.33 15.77
C HIS A 61 -13.71 7.31 17.28
N TYR A 62 -13.63 8.48 17.95
CA TYR A 62 -13.47 8.54 19.42
C TYR A 62 -14.64 7.85 20.10
N GLU A 63 -15.87 8.19 19.67
CA GLU A 63 -17.08 7.60 20.23
C GLU A 63 -17.14 6.08 19.97
N MET A 64 -16.75 5.64 18.76
CA MET A 64 -16.64 4.22 18.43
C MET A 64 -15.66 3.49 19.36
N PHE A 65 -14.44 4.01 19.53
CA PHE A 65 -13.43 3.39 20.40
C PHE A 65 -13.79 3.43 21.89
N GLU A 66 -14.61 4.37 22.31
CA GLU A 66 -15.05 4.49 23.69
C GLU A 66 -16.18 3.52 24.04
N ARG A 67 -17.12 3.34 23.11
CA ARG A 67 -18.34 2.55 23.35
C ARG A 67 -18.19 1.08 22.98
N GLU A 68 -17.32 0.74 22.01
CA GLU A 68 -17.23 -0.60 21.48
C GLU A 68 -15.99 -1.35 21.99
N LYS A 69 -16.20 -2.65 22.23
CA LYS A 69 -15.10 -3.57 22.53
C LYS A 69 -14.63 -4.20 21.23
N LEU A 70 -13.53 -3.74 20.69
CA LEU A 70 -12.94 -4.22 19.44
C LEU A 70 -11.74 -5.10 19.73
N ASP A 71 -11.55 -6.14 18.91
CA ASP A 71 -10.34 -6.98 18.88
C ASP A 71 -9.40 -6.46 17.79
N ALA A 72 -9.96 -5.89 16.70
CA ALA A 72 -9.20 -5.29 15.61
C ALA A 72 -9.97 -4.13 14.97
N VAL A 73 -9.23 -3.23 14.31
CA VAL A 73 -9.78 -2.12 13.52
C VAL A 73 -9.13 -2.03 12.15
N TYR A 74 -9.94 -1.84 11.12
CA TYR A 74 -9.51 -1.48 9.77
C TYR A 74 -9.55 0.04 9.59
N ILE A 75 -8.40 0.65 9.28
CA ILE A 75 -8.24 2.08 9.03
C ILE A 75 -8.04 2.27 7.54
N ASN A 76 -9.12 2.65 6.85
CA ASN A 76 -9.21 2.71 5.39
C ASN A 76 -9.42 4.16 4.91
N LEU A 77 -8.60 5.05 5.44
CA LEU A 77 -8.64 6.48 5.16
C LEU A 77 -7.58 6.88 4.12
N PRO A 78 -7.73 8.00 3.41
CA PRO A 78 -6.63 8.66 2.74
C PRO A 78 -5.47 8.96 3.70
N PRO A 79 -4.20 8.92 3.25
CA PRO A 79 -3.03 9.04 4.14
C PRO A 79 -2.97 10.36 4.91
N THR A 80 -3.54 11.44 4.36
CA THR A 80 -3.62 12.75 5.02
C THR A 80 -4.64 12.82 6.16
N LEU A 81 -5.51 11.81 6.30
CA LEU A 81 -6.53 11.71 7.33
C LEU A 81 -6.17 10.71 8.44
N HIS A 82 -4.97 10.13 8.40
CA HIS A 82 -4.44 9.36 9.52
C HIS A 82 -4.00 10.34 10.60
N THR A 83 -4.73 10.40 11.71
CA THR A 83 -4.45 11.28 12.86
C THR A 83 -4.00 10.46 14.06
N ASP A 84 -4.92 10.05 14.92
CA ASP A 84 -4.65 9.36 16.18
C ASP A 84 -5.33 7.97 16.29
N GLN A 85 -5.99 7.52 15.24
CA GLN A 85 -6.71 6.23 15.22
C GLN A 85 -5.79 5.06 15.59
N ILE A 86 -4.53 5.08 15.08
CA ILE A 86 -3.52 4.05 15.38
C ILE A 86 -3.08 4.16 16.84
N THR A 87 -2.87 5.38 17.34
CA THR A 87 -2.49 5.65 18.74
C THR A 87 -3.55 5.11 19.69
N ILE A 88 -4.82 5.43 19.44
CA ILE A 88 -5.93 4.98 20.30
C ILE A 88 -6.05 3.46 20.26
N ALA A 89 -5.92 2.84 19.08
CA ALA A 89 -5.96 1.40 18.96
C ALA A 89 -4.81 0.73 19.73
N ALA A 90 -3.59 1.26 19.62
CA ALA A 90 -2.42 0.78 20.35
C ALA A 90 -2.60 0.88 21.86
N ASP A 91 -3.06 2.01 22.38
CA ASP A 91 -3.31 2.23 23.80
C ASP A 91 -4.39 1.29 24.37
N LYS A 92 -5.33 0.87 23.55
CA LYS A 92 -6.40 -0.06 23.92
C LYS A 92 -6.07 -1.54 23.64
N GLY A 93 -4.89 -1.85 23.09
CA GLY A 93 -4.49 -3.21 22.76
C GLY A 93 -5.26 -3.81 21.56
N ILE A 94 -5.80 -2.98 20.68
CA ILE A 94 -6.59 -3.36 19.51
C ILE A 94 -5.67 -3.58 18.31
N GLY A 95 -5.76 -4.74 17.63
CA GLY A 95 -5.01 -5.00 16.39
C GLY A 95 -5.39 -4.03 15.27
N VAL A 96 -4.42 -3.58 14.46
CA VAL A 96 -4.64 -2.59 13.41
C VAL A 96 -4.35 -3.13 12.03
N PHE A 97 -5.31 -2.99 11.12
CA PHE A 97 -5.10 -3.08 9.69
C PHE A 97 -5.14 -1.67 9.11
N VAL A 98 -4.08 -1.24 8.43
CA VAL A 98 -3.98 0.12 7.88
C VAL A 98 -3.82 0.06 6.37
N GLU A 99 -4.68 0.78 5.64
CA GLU A 99 -4.52 0.92 4.19
C GLU A 99 -3.29 1.74 3.82
N LYS A 100 -2.72 1.37 2.68
CA LYS A 100 -1.57 2.07 2.10
C LYS A 100 -2.01 3.32 1.28
N PRO A 101 -1.15 4.33 1.16
CA PRO A 101 0.08 4.54 1.94
C PRO A 101 -0.26 4.90 3.38
N VAL A 102 0.50 4.39 4.34
CA VAL A 102 0.18 4.54 5.77
C VAL A 102 0.33 5.97 6.28
N SER A 103 1.06 6.82 5.58
CA SER A 103 1.21 8.26 5.78
C SER A 103 1.89 8.89 4.57
N LEU A 104 1.87 10.21 4.47
CA LEU A 104 2.76 11.02 3.61
C LEU A 104 3.87 11.70 4.42
N ASP A 105 3.89 11.50 5.74
CA ASP A 105 4.88 12.00 6.68
C ASP A 105 5.62 10.82 7.30
N MET A 106 6.94 10.75 7.06
CA MET A 106 7.76 9.65 7.57
C MET A 106 7.90 9.67 9.07
N ASP A 107 8.00 10.84 9.69
CA ASP A 107 8.14 10.98 11.14
C ASP A 107 6.87 10.48 11.84
N GLN A 108 5.70 10.85 11.34
CA GLN A 108 4.41 10.33 11.82
C GLN A 108 4.33 8.80 11.68
N ALA A 109 4.73 8.26 10.52
CA ALA A 109 4.70 6.81 10.29
C ALA A 109 5.64 6.05 11.24
N VAL A 110 6.82 6.61 11.53
CA VAL A 110 7.78 6.06 12.51
C VAL A 110 7.19 6.11 13.93
N GLU A 111 6.55 7.21 14.31
CA GLU A 111 5.90 7.33 15.61
C GLU A 111 4.81 6.26 15.80
N PHE A 112 3.91 6.09 14.84
CA PHE A 112 2.89 5.03 14.87
C PHE A 112 3.52 3.62 14.96
N SER A 113 4.61 3.37 14.22
CA SER A 113 5.34 2.10 14.32
C SER A 113 5.86 1.83 15.71
N GLN A 114 6.41 2.85 16.38
CA GLN A 114 6.91 2.75 17.76
C GLN A 114 5.76 2.50 18.76
N GLN A 115 4.61 3.12 18.57
CA GLN A 115 3.42 2.91 19.40
C GLN A 115 2.90 1.47 19.26
N ILE A 116 2.74 0.98 18.02
CA ILE A 116 2.35 -0.40 17.72
C ILE A 116 3.32 -1.40 18.37
N HIS A 117 4.63 -1.15 18.21
CA HIS A 117 5.67 -2.03 18.78
C HIS A 117 5.63 -2.06 20.30
N ARG A 118 5.50 -0.91 20.96
CA ARG A 118 5.41 -0.82 22.44
C ARG A 118 4.16 -1.51 22.98
N ALA A 119 3.05 -1.41 22.26
CA ALA A 119 1.80 -2.07 22.62
C ALA A 119 1.80 -3.59 22.35
N GLY A 120 2.71 -4.07 21.51
CA GLY A 120 2.79 -5.50 21.13
C GLY A 120 1.58 -6.00 20.34
N ILE A 121 0.81 -5.12 19.72
CA ILE A 121 -0.40 -5.46 18.98
C ILE A 121 -0.08 -6.03 17.60
N VAL A 122 -1.00 -6.85 17.08
CA VAL A 122 -0.96 -7.29 15.68
C VAL A 122 -1.19 -6.08 14.77
N SER A 123 -0.32 -5.92 13.76
CA SER A 123 -0.46 -4.85 12.79
C SER A 123 -0.24 -5.36 11.37
N GLN A 124 -1.01 -4.84 10.42
CA GLN A 124 -0.87 -5.17 9.00
C GLN A 124 -1.11 -3.96 8.12
N VAL A 125 -0.27 -3.78 7.11
CA VAL A 125 -0.48 -2.79 6.04
C VAL A 125 -1.14 -3.46 4.83
N GLY A 126 -2.00 -2.75 4.13
CA GLY A 126 -2.80 -3.19 2.98
C GLY A 126 -2.00 -3.57 1.73
N PHE A 127 -0.88 -4.28 1.86
CA PHE A 127 -0.06 -4.78 0.76
C PHE A 127 -0.53 -6.16 0.29
N MET A 128 -1.72 -6.20 -0.32
CA MET A 128 -2.36 -7.44 -0.78
C MET A 128 -1.51 -8.21 -1.81
N SER A 129 -0.59 -7.56 -2.52
CA SER A 129 0.24 -8.22 -3.54
C SER A 129 1.12 -9.34 -2.98
N ARG A 130 1.46 -9.31 -1.69
CA ARG A 130 2.18 -10.39 -1.01
C ARG A 130 1.37 -11.68 -0.82
N TYR A 131 0.06 -11.63 -1.07
CA TYR A 131 -0.87 -12.74 -0.89
C TYR A 131 -1.31 -13.39 -2.20
N TYR A 132 -0.76 -12.98 -3.34
CA TYR A 132 -0.95 -13.70 -4.58
C TYR A 132 -0.14 -15.01 -4.57
N SER A 133 -0.75 -16.11 -5.03
CA SER A 133 -0.06 -17.39 -5.25
C SER A 133 1.10 -17.28 -6.24
N THR A 134 0.99 -16.37 -7.22
CA THR A 134 2.08 -16.01 -8.12
C THR A 134 3.28 -15.40 -7.38
N ALA A 135 3.05 -14.63 -6.31
CA ALA A 135 4.14 -14.11 -5.46
C ALA A 135 4.81 -15.23 -4.66
N ASP A 136 4.03 -16.16 -4.08
CA ASP A 136 4.58 -17.33 -3.38
C ASP A 136 5.41 -18.20 -4.33
N LYS A 137 4.98 -18.35 -5.61
CA LYS A 137 5.76 -19.05 -6.64
C LYS A 137 7.12 -18.38 -6.89
N VAL A 138 7.16 -17.04 -7.01
CA VAL A 138 8.42 -16.31 -7.19
C VAL A 138 9.34 -16.45 -5.98
N VAL A 139 8.80 -16.32 -4.76
CA VAL A 139 9.60 -16.52 -3.52
C VAL A 139 10.24 -17.91 -3.51
N LYS A 140 9.49 -18.94 -3.88
CA LYS A 140 10.02 -20.32 -3.99
C LYS A 140 11.12 -20.43 -5.06
N MET A 141 10.97 -19.78 -6.22
CA MET A 141 12.00 -19.81 -7.27
C MET A 141 13.28 -19.10 -6.81
N LEU A 142 13.15 -17.97 -6.11
CA LEU A 142 14.30 -17.19 -5.61
C LEU A 142 15.06 -17.87 -4.45
N SER A 143 14.47 -18.88 -3.80
CA SER A 143 15.22 -19.67 -2.80
C SER A 143 16.35 -20.51 -3.42
N GLU A 144 16.32 -20.74 -4.73
CA GLU A 144 17.29 -21.54 -5.49
C GLU A 144 18.07 -20.72 -6.51
N ARG A 145 17.85 -19.41 -6.60
CA ARG A 145 18.39 -18.52 -7.64
C ARG A 145 18.93 -17.23 -7.04
N THR A 146 19.92 -16.66 -7.70
CA THR A 146 20.55 -15.42 -7.28
C THR A 146 20.12 -14.27 -8.19
N PRO A 147 19.19 -13.41 -7.76
CA PRO A 147 18.77 -12.24 -8.52
C PRO A 147 19.92 -11.20 -8.56
N ARG A 148 20.08 -10.53 -9.72
CA ARG A 148 21.06 -9.47 -9.96
C ARG A 148 20.42 -8.14 -10.28
N HIS A 149 19.24 -8.18 -10.93
CA HIS A 149 18.51 -6.99 -11.33
C HIS A 149 17.00 -7.21 -11.19
N VAL A 150 16.27 -6.14 -10.87
CA VAL A 150 14.80 -6.13 -10.89
C VAL A 150 14.28 -4.92 -11.65
N GLN A 151 13.23 -5.13 -12.44
CA GLN A 151 12.49 -4.05 -13.11
C GLN A 151 11.01 -4.11 -12.75
N ILE A 152 10.44 -2.97 -12.41
CA ILE A 152 9.00 -2.76 -12.26
C ILE A 152 8.50 -1.94 -13.45
N ALA A 153 7.47 -2.43 -14.15
CA ALA A 153 6.79 -1.70 -15.20
C ALA A 153 5.31 -1.53 -14.87
N MET A 154 4.89 -0.25 -14.74
CA MET A 154 3.49 0.11 -14.49
C MET A 154 3.03 1.15 -15.49
N PHE A 155 2.31 0.71 -16.54
CA PHE A 155 1.77 1.56 -17.59
C PHE A 155 0.25 1.45 -17.59
N TYR A 156 -0.45 2.56 -17.38
CA TYR A 156 -1.89 2.58 -17.30
C TYR A 156 -2.51 3.93 -17.68
N SER A 157 -3.83 3.98 -17.78
CA SER A 157 -4.55 5.18 -18.18
C SER A 157 -4.32 6.35 -17.22
N GLY A 158 -4.13 7.54 -17.79
CA GLY A 158 -4.02 8.81 -17.07
C GLY A 158 -5.32 9.35 -16.50
N LYS A 159 -6.47 8.67 -16.70
CA LYS A 159 -7.76 9.16 -16.19
C LYS A 159 -7.77 9.20 -14.66
N PRO A 160 -8.22 10.30 -14.03
CA PRO A 160 -8.37 10.37 -12.59
C PRO A 160 -9.47 9.41 -12.13
N VAL A 161 -9.25 8.74 -10.99
CA VAL A 161 -10.21 7.77 -10.44
C VAL A 161 -10.96 8.36 -9.25
N ARG A 162 -10.28 9.13 -8.40
CA ARG A 162 -10.84 9.74 -7.18
C ARG A 162 -10.23 11.11 -6.97
N TRP A 163 -10.95 11.98 -6.27
CA TRP A 163 -10.53 13.36 -6.02
C TRP A 163 -9.14 13.46 -5.35
N TRP A 164 -8.88 12.66 -4.32
CA TRP A 164 -7.60 12.71 -3.58
C TRP A 164 -6.46 12.03 -4.33
N THR A 165 -6.72 10.96 -5.11
CA THR A 165 -5.68 10.28 -5.91
C THR A 165 -5.25 11.08 -7.15
N SER A 166 -5.86 12.24 -7.38
CA SER A 166 -5.52 13.17 -8.47
C SER A 166 -4.72 14.37 -8.00
N ARG A 167 -4.53 14.51 -6.68
CA ARG A 167 -3.84 15.62 -6.06
C ARG A 167 -2.54 15.16 -5.41
N TYR A 168 -1.44 15.77 -5.85
CA TYR A 168 -0.10 15.39 -5.36
C TYR A 168 0.06 15.58 -3.84
N GLU A 169 -0.50 16.67 -3.33
CA GLU A 169 -0.51 17.00 -1.91
C GLU A 169 -1.30 16.02 -1.03
N GLU A 170 -2.27 15.31 -1.62
CA GLU A 170 -3.14 14.39 -0.90
C GLU A 170 -2.68 12.93 -0.96
N CYS A 171 -1.97 12.56 -2.03
CA CYS A 171 -1.59 11.15 -2.25
C CYS A 171 -0.09 10.93 -2.49
N GLY A 172 0.72 11.98 -2.62
CA GLY A 172 2.15 11.87 -2.95
C GLY A 172 2.42 11.50 -4.42
N GLY A 173 1.39 11.53 -5.27
CA GLY A 173 1.47 11.11 -6.66
C GLY A 173 1.24 9.62 -6.87
N SER A 174 1.11 9.22 -8.13
CA SER A 174 0.80 7.83 -8.49
C SER A 174 1.88 6.84 -8.07
N PHE A 175 3.12 7.30 -7.90
CA PHE A 175 4.20 6.44 -7.43
C PHE A 175 4.00 6.04 -5.97
N VAL A 176 3.61 6.98 -5.12
CA VAL A 176 3.31 6.74 -3.70
C VAL A 176 1.97 6.01 -3.53
N GLU A 177 0.93 6.43 -4.28
CA GLU A 177 -0.43 5.88 -4.08
C GLU A 177 -0.57 4.47 -4.67
N ASN A 178 -0.02 4.21 -5.86
CA ASN A 178 -0.27 2.98 -6.59
C ASN A 178 0.98 2.08 -6.72
N THR A 179 2.11 2.66 -7.17
CA THR A 179 3.33 1.88 -7.43
C THR A 179 3.95 1.31 -6.16
N ILE A 180 3.62 1.86 -5.00
CA ILE A 180 4.04 1.32 -3.69
C ILE A 180 3.71 -0.18 -3.53
N HIS A 181 2.63 -0.68 -4.14
CA HIS A 181 2.31 -2.11 -4.11
C HIS A 181 3.38 -2.98 -4.80
N MET A 182 3.95 -2.47 -5.90
CA MET A 182 5.01 -3.19 -6.62
C MET A 182 6.36 -3.01 -5.95
N VAL A 183 6.63 -1.82 -5.42
CA VAL A 183 7.82 -1.56 -4.60
C VAL A 183 7.82 -2.46 -3.37
N ASP A 184 6.70 -2.60 -2.70
CA ASP A 184 6.55 -3.51 -1.56
C ASP A 184 6.68 -4.99 -1.97
N LEU A 185 6.13 -5.37 -3.13
CA LEU A 185 6.24 -6.74 -3.63
C LEU A 185 7.70 -7.11 -3.94
N VAL A 186 8.47 -6.23 -4.60
CA VAL A 186 9.89 -6.53 -4.87
C VAL A 186 10.71 -6.52 -3.58
N ARG A 187 10.35 -5.72 -2.58
CA ARG A 187 10.91 -5.84 -1.23
C ARG A 187 10.61 -7.20 -0.58
N HIS A 188 9.42 -7.74 -0.80
CA HIS A 188 9.07 -9.08 -0.34
C HIS A 188 9.94 -10.16 -0.99
N PHE A 189 10.36 -9.94 -2.23
CA PHE A 189 11.24 -10.84 -2.98
C PHE A 189 12.72 -10.71 -2.63
N LEU A 190 13.22 -9.48 -2.40
CA LEU A 190 14.65 -9.16 -2.37
C LEU A 190 15.16 -8.61 -1.04
N GLY A 191 14.25 -8.32 -0.11
CA GLY A 191 14.58 -7.62 1.13
C GLY A 191 14.57 -6.09 0.99
N ASP A 192 15.13 -5.40 1.96
CA ASP A 192 15.04 -3.95 2.09
C ASP A 192 15.79 -3.19 1.00
N ILE A 193 15.24 -2.06 0.58
CA ILE A 193 15.87 -1.08 -0.28
C ILE A 193 16.77 -0.20 0.59
N ALA A 194 17.99 0.05 0.11
CA ALA A 194 19.00 0.87 0.80
C ALA A 194 19.04 2.31 0.27
N ASP A 195 18.97 2.49 -1.06
CA ASP A 195 19.09 3.80 -1.71
C ASP A 195 18.06 3.96 -2.83
N VAL A 196 17.74 5.23 -3.13
CA VAL A 196 16.85 5.63 -4.21
C VAL A 196 17.38 6.84 -4.96
N SER A 197 17.14 6.90 -6.27
CA SER A 197 17.34 8.06 -7.15
C SER A 197 16.19 8.14 -8.15
N ALA A 198 15.65 9.31 -8.45
CA ALA A 198 14.44 9.45 -9.26
C ALA A 198 14.40 10.68 -10.14
N PHE A 199 13.81 10.52 -11.33
CA PHE A 199 13.45 11.61 -12.24
C PHE A 199 11.98 11.51 -12.61
N TYR A 200 11.27 12.65 -12.58
CA TYR A 200 9.85 12.72 -12.87
C TYR A 200 9.58 13.64 -14.07
N HIS A 201 8.60 13.27 -14.88
CA HIS A 201 8.08 14.12 -15.93
C HIS A 201 6.69 14.63 -15.59
N TRP A 202 6.55 15.97 -15.64
CA TRP A 202 5.29 16.67 -15.49
C TRP A 202 4.78 17.09 -16.85
N ARG A 203 3.49 16.91 -17.11
CA ARG A 203 2.87 17.54 -18.28
C ARG A 203 2.75 19.06 -18.08
N ALA A 204 2.81 19.82 -19.16
CA ALA A 204 2.54 21.23 -19.10
C ALA A 204 1.09 21.49 -18.62
N ARG A 205 0.88 22.65 -18.00
CA ARG A 205 -0.45 23.05 -17.51
C ARG A 205 -1.44 23.07 -18.68
N GLY A 206 -2.57 22.35 -18.54
CA GLY A 206 -3.58 22.18 -19.59
C GLY A 206 -3.35 20.98 -20.50
N GLU A 207 -2.25 20.26 -20.35
CA GLU A 207 -2.03 18.97 -21.00
C GLU A 207 -2.45 17.85 -20.07
N GLY A 208 -3.47 17.08 -20.47
CA GLY A 208 -4.01 15.97 -19.68
C GLY A 208 -5.27 16.33 -18.91
N PRO A 209 -5.75 15.44 -18.02
CA PRO A 209 -6.97 15.69 -17.26
C PRO A 209 -6.82 16.89 -16.31
N GLU A 210 -7.73 17.84 -16.38
CA GLU A 210 -7.71 19.10 -15.61
C GLU A 210 -7.55 18.94 -14.11
N MET A 211 -7.97 17.78 -13.57
CA MET A 211 -7.95 17.50 -12.14
C MET A 211 -6.64 16.91 -11.62
N MET A 212 -5.65 16.65 -12.49
CA MET A 212 -4.41 16.00 -12.09
C MET A 212 -3.26 17.01 -12.00
N ASN A 213 -2.77 17.24 -10.78
CA ASN A 213 -1.61 18.09 -10.51
C ASN A 213 -0.42 17.27 -9.99
N MET A 214 -0.05 16.21 -10.69
CA MET A 214 1.03 15.31 -10.31
C MET A 214 1.88 14.90 -11.52
N PRO A 215 3.08 14.35 -11.31
CA PRO A 215 3.88 13.79 -12.39
C PRO A 215 3.09 12.70 -13.15
N HIS A 216 3.36 12.60 -14.45
CA HIS A 216 2.74 11.59 -15.32
C HIS A 216 3.68 10.44 -15.66
N VAL A 217 4.99 10.65 -15.49
CA VAL A 217 6.02 9.62 -15.61
C VAL A 217 6.95 9.71 -14.41
N TYR A 218 7.26 8.55 -13.87
CA TYR A 218 8.18 8.34 -12.75
C TYR A 218 9.22 7.33 -13.22
N ASP A 219 10.49 7.72 -13.22
CA ASP A 219 11.62 6.84 -13.46
C ASP A 219 12.49 6.83 -12.20
N VAL A 220 12.52 5.68 -11.53
CA VAL A 220 13.09 5.51 -10.19
C VAL A 220 14.07 4.35 -10.21
N ASN A 221 15.27 4.59 -9.67
CA ASN A 221 16.30 3.57 -9.51
C ASN A 221 16.52 3.25 -8.05
N TYR A 222 16.71 1.97 -7.77
CA TYR A 222 16.92 1.43 -6.42
C TYR A 222 18.19 0.62 -6.32
N ARG A 223 18.81 0.66 -5.15
CA ARG A 223 19.79 -0.33 -4.70
C ARG A 223 19.24 -1.01 -3.45
N PHE A 224 19.15 -2.33 -3.48
CA PHE A 224 18.74 -3.15 -2.35
C PHE A 224 19.89 -3.42 -1.39
N ALA A 225 19.57 -3.68 -0.13
CA ALA A 225 20.60 -4.01 0.88
C ALA A 225 21.37 -5.27 0.54
N CYS A 226 20.78 -6.22 -0.18
CA CYS A 226 21.44 -7.43 -0.70
C CYS A 226 22.37 -7.18 -1.90
N GLY A 227 22.46 -5.93 -2.40
CA GLY A 227 23.32 -5.55 -3.52
C GLY A 227 22.64 -5.61 -4.89
N VAL A 228 21.44 -6.15 -5.01
CA VAL A 228 20.64 -6.08 -6.24
C VAL A 228 20.36 -4.63 -6.59
N VAL A 229 20.40 -4.28 -7.87
CA VAL A 229 19.99 -2.98 -8.40
C VAL A 229 18.69 -3.14 -9.21
N GLY A 230 17.89 -2.08 -9.27
CA GLY A 230 16.64 -2.16 -10.00
C GLY A 230 16.08 -0.82 -10.40
N SER A 231 15.06 -0.86 -11.25
CA SER A 231 14.32 0.31 -11.69
C SER A 231 12.81 0.09 -11.56
N ALA A 232 12.09 1.19 -11.37
CA ALA A 232 10.64 1.21 -11.37
C ALA A 232 10.16 2.34 -12.29
N ILE A 233 9.51 1.99 -13.38
CA ILE A 233 8.93 2.94 -14.31
C ILE A 233 7.42 2.92 -14.15
N THR A 234 6.83 4.08 -13.85
CA THR A 234 5.39 4.27 -13.82
C THR A 234 5.01 5.35 -14.82
N SER A 235 4.06 5.04 -15.71
CA SER A 235 3.56 5.99 -16.69
C SER A 235 2.03 6.03 -16.70
N ARG A 236 1.47 7.23 -16.62
CA ARG A 236 0.05 7.54 -16.73
C ARG A 236 -0.25 8.44 -17.94
N VAL A 237 0.57 8.38 -18.97
CA VAL A 237 0.40 9.22 -20.18
C VAL A 237 -0.63 8.67 -21.15
N LEU A 238 -0.93 7.39 -21.10
CA LEU A 238 -1.88 6.76 -22.01
C LEU A 238 -3.29 7.32 -21.77
N THR A 239 -3.95 7.77 -22.83
CA THR A 239 -5.35 8.24 -22.75
C THR A 239 -6.29 7.06 -22.57
N ASP A 240 -6.05 6.00 -23.31
CA ASP A 240 -6.70 4.70 -23.15
C ASP A 240 -5.62 3.63 -23.23
N ALA A 241 -5.40 2.95 -22.12
CA ALA A 241 -4.34 1.94 -22.05
C ALA A 241 -4.79 0.62 -22.67
N GLY A 242 -6.09 0.27 -22.57
CA GLY A 242 -6.61 -1.00 -23.06
C GLY A 242 -5.67 -2.17 -22.74
N ASP A 243 -5.37 -2.98 -23.77
CA ASP A 243 -4.44 -4.11 -23.66
C ASP A 243 -2.96 -3.70 -23.52
N ALA A 244 -2.64 -2.39 -23.69
CA ALA A 244 -1.29 -1.87 -23.47
C ALA A 244 -0.97 -1.62 -21.99
N SER A 245 -1.95 -1.78 -21.09
CA SER A 245 -1.70 -1.72 -19.63
C SER A 245 -0.68 -2.77 -19.23
N ARG A 246 0.27 -2.35 -18.37
CA ARG A 246 1.30 -3.24 -17.81
C ARG A 246 1.32 -3.11 -16.29
N ARG A 247 1.43 -4.23 -15.62
CA ARG A 247 1.72 -4.34 -14.19
C ARG A 247 2.58 -5.58 -14.00
N GLU A 248 3.87 -5.39 -14.14
CA GLU A 248 4.84 -6.48 -14.27
C GLU A 248 6.06 -6.24 -13.39
N VAL A 249 6.65 -7.32 -12.91
CA VAL A 249 7.97 -7.36 -12.28
C VAL A 249 8.84 -8.35 -13.05
N ILE A 250 10.02 -7.90 -13.48
CA ILE A 250 11.01 -8.75 -14.14
C ILE A 250 12.21 -8.86 -13.21
N LEU A 251 12.60 -10.09 -12.89
CA LEU A 251 13.79 -10.42 -12.08
C LEU A 251 14.79 -11.14 -12.98
N VAL A 252 15.97 -10.54 -13.12
CA VAL A 252 17.10 -11.16 -13.84
C VAL A 252 18.02 -11.85 -12.85
N CYS A 253 18.11 -13.15 -12.95
CA CYS A 253 19.00 -14.00 -12.15
C CYS A 253 20.23 -14.41 -12.96
N ASP A 254 21.21 -15.11 -12.34
CA ASP A 254 22.42 -15.54 -13.03
C ASP A 254 22.14 -16.49 -14.23
N ASP A 255 21.06 -17.26 -14.14
CA ASP A 255 20.72 -18.32 -15.10
C ASP A 255 19.31 -18.21 -15.69
N SER A 256 18.51 -17.22 -15.27
CA SER A 256 17.12 -17.12 -15.68
C SER A 256 16.55 -15.71 -15.57
N MET A 257 15.50 -15.48 -16.33
CA MET A 257 14.66 -14.29 -16.25
C MET A 257 13.26 -14.69 -15.79
N ILE A 258 12.89 -14.24 -14.58
CA ILE A 258 11.55 -14.47 -14.01
C ILE A 258 10.68 -13.26 -14.33
N GLU A 259 9.55 -13.47 -14.97
CA GLU A 259 8.55 -12.43 -15.21
C GLU A 259 7.31 -12.72 -14.36
N TRP A 260 6.97 -11.78 -13.51
CA TRP A 260 5.80 -11.87 -12.64
C TRP A 260 4.69 -10.93 -13.13
N SER A 261 3.49 -11.44 -13.18
CA SER A 261 2.25 -10.69 -13.24
C SER A 261 1.23 -11.26 -12.24
N VAL A 262 0.11 -10.58 -12.04
CA VAL A 262 -0.92 -11.01 -11.07
C VAL A 262 -1.38 -12.44 -11.31
N ASN A 263 -1.53 -12.84 -12.57
CA ASN A 263 -2.09 -14.13 -12.97
C ASN A 263 -1.05 -15.15 -13.43
N ARG A 264 0.21 -14.75 -13.64
CA ARG A 264 1.19 -15.62 -14.33
C ARG A 264 2.61 -15.35 -13.87
N VAL A 265 3.38 -16.43 -13.77
CA VAL A 265 4.85 -16.39 -13.63
C VAL A 265 5.46 -17.10 -14.83
N MET A 266 6.40 -16.44 -15.48
CA MET A 266 7.20 -17.01 -16.58
C MET A 266 8.66 -17.16 -16.15
N ASP A 267 9.36 -18.10 -16.74
CA ASP A 267 10.77 -18.39 -16.57
C ASP A 267 11.41 -18.55 -17.94
N ASN A 268 12.33 -17.68 -18.32
CA ASN A 268 12.94 -17.65 -19.66
C ASN A 268 11.92 -17.68 -20.81
N GLY A 269 10.80 -16.97 -20.65
CA GLY A 269 9.73 -16.88 -21.64
C GLY A 269 8.72 -18.03 -21.61
N GLU A 270 8.92 -19.05 -20.77
CA GLU A 270 7.97 -20.15 -20.59
C GLU A 270 7.08 -19.94 -19.36
N THR A 271 5.78 -20.18 -19.49
CA THR A 271 4.85 -20.10 -18.37
C THR A 271 5.08 -21.27 -17.41
N VAL A 272 5.53 -20.97 -16.18
CA VAL A 272 5.79 -21.97 -15.13
C VAL A 272 4.74 -22.01 -14.03
N PHE A 273 3.87 -21.00 -14.00
CA PHE A 273 2.70 -20.94 -13.13
C PHE A 273 1.67 -19.97 -13.72
N GLU A 274 0.41 -20.40 -13.75
CA GLU A 274 -0.71 -19.57 -14.16
C GLU A 274 -1.92 -19.86 -13.29
N GLU A 275 -2.58 -18.81 -12.85
CA GLU A 275 -3.80 -18.88 -12.06
C GLU A 275 -4.75 -17.75 -12.47
N GLN A 276 -5.99 -18.10 -12.74
CA GLN A 276 -7.05 -17.12 -12.92
C GLN A 276 -7.43 -16.55 -11.54
N VAL A 277 -6.82 -15.42 -11.17
CA VAL A 277 -7.19 -14.73 -9.93
C VAL A 277 -8.61 -14.20 -10.06
N GLN A 278 -9.54 -14.87 -9.41
CA GLN A 278 -10.94 -14.45 -9.40
C GLN A 278 -11.12 -13.27 -8.44
N GLY A 279 -11.53 -12.13 -8.97
CA GLY A 279 -11.92 -10.96 -8.20
C GLY A 279 -10.82 -10.45 -7.27
N ARG A 280 -11.07 -10.52 -5.97
CA ARG A 280 -10.19 -9.97 -4.93
C ARG A 280 -9.68 -11.03 -3.97
N ALA A 281 -9.36 -12.23 -4.46
CA ALA A 281 -8.90 -13.36 -3.66
C ALA A 281 -7.74 -13.01 -2.71
N ALA A 282 -6.78 -12.19 -3.16
CA ALA A 282 -5.68 -11.76 -2.31
C ALA A 282 -6.13 -10.96 -1.07
N PHE A 283 -7.21 -10.17 -1.18
CA PHE A 283 -7.77 -9.45 -0.03
C PHE A 283 -8.40 -10.41 0.98
N ALA A 284 -9.08 -11.46 0.52
CA ALA A 284 -9.64 -12.48 1.39
C ALA A 284 -8.53 -13.26 2.12
N LEU A 285 -7.47 -13.66 1.43
CA LEU A 285 -6.31 -14.32 2.04
C LEU A 285 -5.60 -13.42 3.06
N GLN A 286 -5.46 -12.13 2.73
CA GLN A 286 -4.90 -11.13 3.63
C GLN A 286 -5.77 -10.97 4.89
N ALA A 287 -7.10 -10.91 4.73
CA ALA A 287 -8.04 -10.80 5.84
C ALA A 287 -8.01 -12.05 6.74
N GLN A 288 -7.98 -13.25 6.15
CA GLN A 288 -7.85 -14.51 6.89
C GLN A 288 -6.57 -14.54 7.73
N ALA A 289 -5.43 -14.16 7.16
CA ALA A 289 -4.16 -14.10 7.87
C ALA A 289 -4.21 -13.11 9.05
N PHE A 290 -4.78 -11.91 8.82
CA PHE A 290 -4.91 -10.90 9.87
C PHE A 290 -5.81 -11.35 11.01
N VAL A 291 -6.99 -11.89 10.71
CA VAL A 291 -7.91 -12.42 11.73
C VAL A 291 -7.29 -13.56 12.51
N ALA A 292 -6.57 -14.48 11.84
CA ALA A 292 -5.87 -15.58 12.50
C ALA A 292 -4.80 -15.06 13.48
N ALA A 293 -4.01 -14.08 13.08
CA ALA A 293 -3.00 -13.46 13.93
C ALA A 293 -3.61 -12.73 15.14
N VAL A 294 -4.70 -11.99 14.94
CA VAL A 294 -5.43 -11.33 16.04
C VAL A 294 -5.96 -12.35 17.03
N LYS A 295 -6.57 -13.46 16.56
CA LYS A 295 -7.04 -14.55 17.43
C LYS A 295 -5.90 -15.22 18.19
N ALA A 296 -4.72 -15.34 17.59
CA ALA A 296 -3.53 -15.92 18.21
C ALA A 296 -2.79 -14.94 19.12
N GLY A 297 -3.01 -13.63 18.98
CA GLY A 297 -2.20 -12.58 19.61
C GLY A 297 -0.74 -12.60 19.13
N ASP A 298 -0.47 -13.03 17.89
CA ASP A 298 0.86 -13.24 17.35
C ASP A 298 1.18 -12.32 16.15
N PRO A 299 1.88 -11.18 16.38
CA PRO A 299 2.27 -10.28 15.30
C PRO A 299 3.20 -10.89 14.24
N SER A 300 3.93 -11.97 14.58
CA SER A 300 4.91 -12.60 13.68
C SER A 300 4.26 -13.30 12.48
N MET A 301 2.96 -13.58 12.55
CA MET A 301 2.20 -14.22 11.47
C MET A 301 1.98 -13.30 10.26
N MET A 302 2.25 -12.00 10.38
CA MET A 302 1.95 -11.04 9.32
C MET A 302 3.01 -10.99 8.22
N ARG A 303 2.55 -11.01 6.94
CA ARG A 303 3.45 -10.83 5.78
C ARG A 303 3.83 -9.37 5.55
N SER A 304 3.03 -8.41 6.01
CA SER A 304 3.27 -6.97 5.88
C SER A 304 2.99 -6.23 7.20
N PRO A 305 3.73 -6.56 8.29
CA PRO A 305 3.58 -5.83 9.55
C PRO A 305 3.97 -4.36 9.38
N TYR A 306 3.39 -3.47 10.20
CA TYR A 306 3.50 -2.02 10.03
C TYR A 306 4.97 -1.54 10.00
N GLY A 307 5.75 -1.87 11.01
CA GLY A 307 7.13 -1.40 11.15
C GLY A 307 8.03 -1.75 9.94
N PRO A 308 8.16 -3.04 9.57
CA PRO A 308 8.91 -3.43 8.37
C PRO A 308 8.38 -2.82 7.07
N SER A 309 7.09 -2.48 6.98
CA SER A 309 6.49 -1.83 5.81
C SER A 309 6.95 -0.39 5.60
N LEU A 310 7.55 0.24 6.62
CA LEU A 310 8.08 1.61 6.52
C LEU A 310 9.23 1.74 5.50
N ASN A 311 9.96 0.68 5.19
CA ASN A 311 10.95 0.73 4.12
C ASN A 311 10.30 0.91 2.74
N SER A 312 9.10 0.34 2.50
CA SER A 312 8.33 0.60 1.27
C SER A 312 7.85 2.04 1.21
N LEU A 313 7.39 2.60 2.33
CA LEU A 313 7.01 4.01 2.40
C LEU A 313 8.22 4.92 2.16
N ALA A 314 9.35 4.67 2.84
CA ALA A 314 10.59 5.43 2.68
C ALA A 314 11.09 5.40 1.23
N ALA A 315 10.95 4.25 0.53
CA ALA A 315 11.38 4.11 -0.86
C ALA A 315 10.59 5.02 -1.81
N VAL A 316 9.27 5.14 -1.60
CA VAL A 316 8.44 5.99 -2.49
C VAL A 316 8.47 7.46 -2.09
N LEU A 317 8.53 7.81 -0.80
CA LEU A 317 8.73 9.20 -0.35
C LEU A 317 10.15 9.69 -0.68
N GLY A 318 11.15 8.82 -0.56
CA GLY A 318 12.52 9.10 -0.96
C GLY A 318 12.66 9.33 -2.47
N ALA A 319 11.87 8.63 -3.30
CA ALA A 319 11.81 8.90 -4.74
C ALA A 319 11.28 10.33 -5.03
N ASN A 320 10.21 10.75 -4.34
CA ASN A 320 9.72 12.12 -4.43
C ASN A 320 10.80 13.13 -4.00
N ALA A 321 11.43 12.91 -2.85
CA ALA A 321 12.50 13.77 -2.34
C ALA A 321 13.71 13.84 -3.27
N SER A 322 14.07 12.73 -3.92
CA SER A 322 15.16 12.66 -4.91
C SER A 322 14.82 13.45 -6.18
N ALA A 323 13.61 13.27 -6.72
CA ALA A 323 13.18 13.98 -7.92
C ALA A 323 13.18 15.51 -7.73
N GLU A 324 12.79 16.01 -6.54
CA GLU A 324 12.86 17.42 -6.18
C GLU A 324 14.32 17.93 -6.03
N ARG A 325 15.29 17.03 -5.88
CA ARG A 325 16.73 17.30 -5.78
C ARG A 325 17.48 16.88 -7.04
N ALA A 326 16.83 17.00 -8.19
CA ALA A 326 17.42 16.72 -9.51
C ALA A 326 18.05 15.32 -9.63
N GLY A 327 17.42 14.31 -8.99
CA GLY A 327 17.87 12.92 -9.05
C GLY A 327 18.98 12.55 -8.05
N GLU A 328 19.19 13.37 -7.03
CA GLU A 328 20.15 13.05 -5.95
C GLU A 328 19.88 11.65 -5.37
N ARG A 329 20.95 10.86 -5.23
CA ARG A 329 20.86 9.56 -4.56
C ARG A 329 20.66 9.74 -3.05
N LEU A 330 19.57 9.24 -2.52
CA LEU A 330 19.20 9.34 -1.11
C LEU A 330 19.24 7.96 -0.44
N SER A 331 19.76 7.91 0.78
CA SER A 331 19.71 6.73 1.63
C SER A 331 18.31 6.61 2.28
N LEU A 332 17.73 5.41 2.26
CA LEU A 332 16.45 5.19 2.95
C LEU A 332 16.59 5.31 4.48
N ALA A 333 17.76 5.04 5.02
CA ALA A 333 18.03 5.26 6.44
C ALA A 333 17.94 6.75 6.81
N ASP A 334 18.39 7.65 5.93
CA ASP A 334 18.28 9.09 6.16
C ASP A 334 16.84 9.59 6.00
N ILE A 335 16.05 8.99 5.10
CA ILE A 335 14.61 9.23 5.00
C ILE A 335 13.88 8.78 6.28
N GLN A 336 14.12 7.54 6.73
CA GLN A 336 13.47 6.98 7.92
C GLN A 336 13.86 7.67 9.23
N SER A 337 15.04 8.27 9.28
CA SER A 337 15.52 9.02 10.45
C SER A 337 15.13 10.50 10.45
N GLY A 338 14.38 10.97 9.44
CA GLY A 338 13.98 12.37 9.31
C GLY A 338 15.09 13.33 8.87
N LYS A 339 16.32 12.84 8.58
CA LYS A 339 17.41 13.70 8.06
C LYS A 339 17.09 14.26 6.67
N VAL A 340 16.38 13.49 5.87
CA VAL A 340 15.86 13.89 4.57
C VAL A 340 14.35 13.71 4.61
N ALA A 341 13.62 14.81 4.59
CA ALA A 341 12.17 14.81 4.55
C ALA A 341 11.67 15.14 3.14
N TRP A 342 10.54 14.56 2.79
CA TRP A 342 9.66 15.02 1.73
C TRP A 342 8.33 15.41 2.36
N ASN A 343 7.85 16.62 2.04
CA ASN A 343 6.58 17.11 2.56
C ASN A 343 5.77 17.73 1.41
N PRO A 344 4.62 17.14 1.05
CA PRO A 344 3.81 17.61 -0.07
C PRO A 344 3.28 19.05 0.09
N ARG A 345 3.18 19.55 1.32
CA ARG A 345 2.71 20.91 1.61
C ARG A 345 3.68 21.99 1.14
N PHE A 346 4.96 21.68 0.96
CA PHE A 346 5.95 22.62 0.40
C PHE A 346 5.94 22.64 -1.13
N CYS A 347 5.39 21.63 -1.79
CA CYS A 347 5.37 21.55 -3.26
C CYS A 347 4.26 22.43 -3.89
N ALA A 348 3.25 22.82 -3.13
CA ALA A 348 2.14 23.66 -3.61
C ALA A 348 2.55 25.09 -4.04
N GLY A 349 3.79 25.51 -3.79
CA GLY A 349 4.32 26.83 -4.13
C GLY A 349 5.35 26.85 -5.27
N HIS A 350 5.85 25.72 -5.69
CA HIS A 350 6.75 25.63 -6.83
C HIS A 350 5.92 25.45 -8.10
N GLY A 351 5.73 26.56 -8.83
CA GLY A 351 5.33 26.48 -10.23
C GLY A 351 6.22 25.45 -10.94
N THR A 352 5.62 24.69 -11.87
CA THR A 352 6.33 23.78 -12.80
C THR A 352 7.75 24.30 -13.04
N PRO A 353 8.82 23.46 -12.85
CA PRO A 353 10.13 23.87 -13.33
C PRO A 353 9.98 24.27 -14.79
N THR A 354 10.16 25.52 -15.11
CA THR A 354 10.32 25.97 -16.50
C THR A 354 11.60 25.32 -16.98
N LEU A 355 11.45 24.35 -17.88
CA LEU A 355 12.56 23.90 -18.71
C LEU A 355 12.88 25.08 -19.64
N ASP A 356 13.83 25.94 -19.22
CA ASP A 356 14.50 26.83 -20.12
C ASP A 356 15.51 26.07 -20.99
#